data_5232eb6ff9d565095aa66cb4a3fdc7fd
#
_entry.id   5232eb6ff9d565095aa66cb4a3fdc7fd
#
_cell.length_a   1.000
_cell.length_b   1.000
_cell.length_c   1.000
_cell.angle_alpha   90.00
_cell.angle_beta   90.00
_cell.angle_gamma   90.00
#
_symmetry.space_group_name_H-M   'P 1'
#
loop_
_entity.id
_entity.type
_entity.pdbx_description
1 polymer ?
#
loop_
_entity_poly.entity_id
_entity_poly.type
_entity_poly.pdbx_seq_one_letter_code
_entity_poly.pdbx_strand_id
1 'polypeptide(L)'
;MAPIGQFVKLTKVEGAEVANRFNLYSSISVLVNPAEGYSSGEVMKVIEEVAGQTLPTGYGYEYGGMSREEEELSGSSQTVMIYLICIVLIFLILSCLYESFLVPWAVILSVPFGVMGSFLFAKMFGLENNIYMQTGIIMLIGLLAKTAILITEFALERRRKGMGIVEAAYQAAQVRFRPILMTVLTMIFGMLPLMFATGAGANGNSSLGTTVVGGMLIGTIALLFVVPVFFVVFEYLQEKVRKPKFEEADVQFQLEKERSNAERSAFNE
;
A
#
# COMPACT_ATOMS: atom_id res chain seq x y z
N MET A 1 20.37 -71.93 -22.27
CA MET A 1 19.73 -70.67 -21.83
C MET A 1 19.06 -70.04 -23.04
N ALA A 2 17.76 -69.86 -23.08
CA ALA A 2 17.03 -69.21 -24.15
C ALA A 2 16.86 -67.71 -23.78
N PRO A 3 17.00 -66.76 -24.73
CA PRO A 3 16.80 -65.32 -24.47
C PRO A 3 15.36 -65.06 -24.13
N ILE A 4 15.11 -64.16 -23.17
CA ILE A 4 13.79 -63.81 -22.60
C ILE A 4 12.79 -63.37 -23.68
N GLY A 5 13.29 -62.74 -24.77
CA GLY A 5 12.46 -62.29 -25.93
C GLY A 5 11.76 -63.40 -26.71
N GLN A 6 12.11 -64.69 -26.49
CA GLN A 6 11.39 -65.84 -27.06
C GLN A 6 10.12 -66.19 -26.31
N PHE A 7 10.01 -65.79 -25.04
CA PHE A 7 8.90 -66.16 -24.15
C PHE A 7 8.01 -64.93 -23.81
N VAL A 8 8.53 -63.68 -23.98
CA VAL A 8 7.82 -62.45 -23.59
C VAL A 8 7.87 -61.46 -24.69
N LYS A 9 6.71 -60.94 -25.09
CA LYS A 9 6.58 -59.80 -26.01
C LYS A 9 6.57 -58.51 -25.19
N LEU A 10 7.66 -57.73 -25.26
CA LEU A 10 7.74 -56.42 -24.62
C LEU A 10 7.05 -55.38 -25.50
N THR A 11 6.00 -54.75 -24.96
CA THR A 11 5.34 -53.61 -25.57
C THR A 11 5.61 -52.38 -24.73
N LYS A 12 6.06 -51.29 -25.35
CA LYS A 12 6.24 -50.00 -24.64
C LYS A 12 4.85 -49.43 -24.39
N VAL A 13 4.52 -49.22 -23.13
CA VAL A 13 3.28 -48.58 -22.69
C VAL A 13 3.64 -47.27 -22.01
N GLU A 14 2.97 -46.20 -22.43
CA GLU A 14 3.09 -44.91 -21.79
C GLU A 14 2.16 -44.88 -20.57
N GLY A 15 2.66 -44.52 -19.41
CA GLY A 15 1.90 -44.37 -18.19
C GLY A 15 2.42 -43.20 -17.35
N ALA A 16 1.61 -42.72 -16.45
CA ALA A 16 1.99 -41.66 -15.55
C ALA A 16 3.11 -42.13 -14.61
N GLU A 17 4.24 -41.44 -14.59
CA GLU A 17 5.38 -41.73 -13.74
C GLU A 17 5.06 -41.39 -12.27
N VAL A 18 4.24 -40.36 -12.03
CA VAL A 18 3.81 -39.91 -10.72
C VAL A 18 2.29 -39.74 -10.71
N ALA A 19 1.63 -40.34 -9.74
CA ALA A 19 0.21 -40.13 -9.47
C ALA A 19 0.01 -39.03 -8.43
N ASN A 20 -0.32 -37.85 -8.89
CA ASN A 20 -0.64 -36.73 -7.99
C ASN A 20 -2.09 -36.84 -7.50
N ARG A 21 -2.31 -36.42 -6.27
CA ARG A 21 -3.65 -36.32 -5.67
C ARG A 21 -3.83 -34.95 -5.06
N PHE A 22 -5.00 -34.37 -5.31
CA PHE A 22 -5.45 -33.14 -4.70
C PHE A 22 -6.80 -33.39 -4.01
N ASN A 23 -6.94 -33.04 -2.76
CA ASN A 23 -8.14 -33.33 -1.95
C ASN A 23 -8.59 -34.82 -2.03
N LEU A 24 -7.62 -35.76 -2.01
CA LEU A 24 -7.82 -37.21 -2.13
C LEU A 24 -8.24 -37.70 -3.52
N TYR A 25 -8.53 -36.84 -4.48
CA TYR A 25 -8.83 -37.19 -5.86
C TYR A 25 -7.55 -37.25 -6.70
N SER A 26 -7.51 -38.16 -7.68
CA SER A 26 -6.43 -38.19 -8.66
C SER A 26 -6.48 -36.90 -9.48
N SER A 27 -5.36 -36.21 -9.58
CA SER A 27 -5.29 -34.89 -10.20
C SER A 27 -4.14 -34.75 -11.18
N ILE A 28 -4.30 -33.89 -12.15
CA ILE A 28 -3.26 -33.43 -13.07
C ILE A 28 -3.14 -31.90 -12.88
N SER A 29 -1.93 -31.43 -12.60
CA SER A 29 -1.68 -29.99 -12.53
C SER A 29 -1.47 -29.42 -13.92
N VAL A 30 -2.26 -28.42 -14.29
CA VAL A 30 -2.12 -27.66 -15.53
C VAL A 30 -1.65 -26.27 -15.17
N LEU A 31 -0.49 -25.87 -15.68
CA LEU A 31 0.04 -24.53 -15.53
C LEU A 31 -0.37 -23.67 -16.72
N VAL A 32 -1.12 -22.62 -16.46
CA VAL A 32 -1.56 -21.66 -17.47
C VAL A 32 -0.91 -20.32 -17.21
N ASN A 33 -0.23 -19.78 -18.23
CA ASN A 33 0.34 -18.44 -18.17
C ASN A 33 -0.51 -17.49 -19.02
N PRO A 34 -0.86 -16.29 -18.51
CA PRO A 34 -1.53 -15.28 -19.32
C PRO A 34 -0.68 -14.91 -20.56
N ALA A 35 -1.34 -14.63 -21.67
CA ALA A 35 -0.68 -14.01 -22.82
C ALA A 35 -0.44 -12.52 -22.53
N GLU A 36 0.48 -11.89 -23.26
CA GLU A 36 0.77 -10.47 -23.11
C GLU A 36 -0.50 -9.63 -23.28
N GLY A 37 -0.82 -8.82 -22.28
CA GLY A 37 -1.97 -7.91 -22.27
C GLY A 37 -3.24 -8.47 -21.62
N TYR A 38 -3.22 -9.69 -21.10
CA TYR A 38 -4.35 -10.28 -20.38
C TYR A 38 -4.03 -10.46 -18.90
N SER A 39 -4.98 -10.10 -18.03
CA SER A 39 -4.81 -10.26 -16.60
C SER A 39 -5.05 -11.70 -16.13
N SER A 40 -4.42 -12.09 -15.01
CA SER A 40 -4.65 -13.40 -14.39
C SER A 40 -6.13 -13.64 -14.10
N GLY A 41 -6.87 -12.63 -13.65
CA GLY A 41 -8.30 -12.73 -13.38
C GLY A 41 -9.16 -12.94 -14.64
N GLU A 42 -8.75 -12.42 -15.82
CA GLU A 42 -9.41 -12.70 -17.10
C GLU A 42 -9.17 -14.13 -17.52
N VAL A 43 -7.93 -14.61 -17.39
CA VAL A 43 -7.58 -16.01 -17.70
C VAL A 43 -8.38 -16.98 -16.82
N MET A 44 -8.54 -16.67 -15.52
CA MET A 44 -9.34 -17.51 -14.62
C MET A 44 -10.80 -17.61 -15.07
N LYS A 45 -11.43 -16.51 -15.49
CA LYS A 45 -12.80 -16.52 -16.03
C LYS A 45 -12.92 -17.37 -17.31
N VAL A 46 -11.93 -17.26 -18.20
CA VAL A 46 -11.89 -18.08 -19.44
C VAL A 46 -11.71 -19.57 -19.09
N ILE A 47 -10.87 -19.89 -18.11
CA ILE A 47 -10.70 -21.27 -17.64
C ILE A 47 -12.02 -21.83 -17.10
N GLU A 48 -12.74 -21.05 -16.30
CA GLU A 48 -14.04 -21.42 -15.75
C GLU A 48 -15.06 -21.71 -16.86
N GLU A 49 -15.14 -20.81 -17.84
CA GLU A 49 -16.05 -20.97 -18.98
C GLU A 49 -15.70 -22.22 -19.83
N VAL A 50 -14.42 -22.37 -20.18
CA VAL A 50 -13.96 -23.50 -20.98
C VAL A 50 -14.09 -24.82 -20.21
N ALA A 51 -13.77 -24.85 -18.93
CA ALA A 51 -13.90 -26.04 -18.09
C ALA A 51 -15.37 -26.49 -17.99
N GLY A 52 -16.30 -25.52 -17.81
CA GLY A 52 -17.74 -25.81 -17.78
C GLY A 52 -18.31 -26.39 -19.09
N GLN A 53 -17.68 -26.05 -20.23
CA GLN A 53 -18.12 -26.56 -21.54
C GLN A 53 -17.44 -27.87 -21.98
N THR A 54 -16.20 -28.12 -21.51
CA THR A 54 -15.34 -29.16 -22.08
C THR A 54 -15.15 -30.37 -21.17
N LEU A 55 -15.27 -30.19 -19.85
CA LEU A 55 -15.02 -31.25 -18.88
C LEU A 55 -16.17 -32.30 -18.94
N PRO A 56 -15.83 -33.60 -19.11
CA PRO A 56 -16.82 -34.68 -19.04
C PRO A 56 -17.38 -34.86 -17.64
N THR A 57 -18.55 -35.44 -17.54
CA THR A 57 -19.17 -35.81 -16.27
C THR A 57 -18.25 -36.65 -15.41
N GLY A 58 -17.97 -36.22 -14.18
CA GLY A 58 -17.06 -36.88 -13.25
C GLY A 58 -15.66 -36.24 -13.12
N TYR A 59 -15.37 -35.23 -13.94
CA TYR A 59 -14.18 -34.40 -13.83
C TYR A 59 -14.56 -33.02 -13.29
N GLY A 60 -13.72 -32.51 -12.42
CA GLY A 60 -13.81 -31.13 -11.91
C GLY A 60 -12.46 -30.45 -12.02
N TYR A 61 -12.45 -29.16 -11.87
CA TYR A 61 -11.22 -28.38 -11.73
C TYR A 61 -11.24 -27.64 -10.38
N GLU A 62 -10.07 -27.38 -9.86
CA GLU A 62 -9.88 -26.60 -8.66
C GLU A 62 -8.59 -25.78 -8.82
N TYR A 63 -8.61 -24.54 -8.39
CA TYR A 63 -7.43 -23.70 -8.41
C TYR A 63 -6.46 -24.13 -7.30
N GLY A 64 -5.17 -24.15 -7.61
CA GLY A 64 -4.11 -24.47 -6.67
C GLY A 64 -3.17 -23.29 -6.41
N GLY A 65 -2.52 -23.31 -5.24
CA GLY A 65 -1.53 -22.29 -4.89
C GLY A 65 -2.07 -20.87 -4.91
N MET A 66 -1.33 -19.95 -5.55
CA MET A 66 -1.67 -18.53 -5.61
C MET A 66 -2.97 -18.22 -6.37
N SER A 67 -3.31 -19.02 -7.37
CA SER A 67 -4.55 -18.82 -8.14
C SER A 67 -5.80 -19.03 -7.29
N ARG A 68 -5.74 -19.91 -6.29
CA ARG A 68 -6.82 -20.09 -5.34
C ARG A 68 -7.00 -18.85 -4.44
N GLU A 69 -5.91 -18.29 -3.95
CA GLU A 69 -5.96 -17.05 -3.15
C GLU A 69 -6.48 -15.87 -3.98
N GLU A 70 -6.11 -15.83 -5.26
CA GLU A 70 -6.58 -14.79 -6.19
C GLU A 70 -8.08 -14.96 -6.50
N GLU A 71 -8.59 -16.18 -6.64
CA GLU A 71 -10.01 -16.48 -6.80
C GLU A 71 -10.79 -16.04 -5.56
N GLU A 72 -10.34 -16.44 -4.37
CA GLU A 72 -10.97 -16.07 -3.10
C GLU A 72 -11.02 -14.55 -2.89
N LEU A 73 -10.02 -13.81 -3.36
CA LEU A 73 -9.95 -12.35 -3.24
C LEU A 73 -10.67 -11.61 -4.37
N SER A 74 -10.60 -12.08 -5.60
CA SER A 74 -11.18 -11.37 -6.76
C SER A 74 -12.70 -11.54 -6.88
N GLY A 75 -13.26 -12.62 -6.36
CA GLY A 75 -14.71 -12.88 -6.35
C GLY A 75 -15.47 -12.24 -5.20
N SER A 76 -14.80 -11.66 -4.22
CA SER A 76 -15.45 -11.27 -2.97
C SER A 76 -15.36 -9.76 -2.69
N SER A 77 -16.45 -9.25 -2.11
CA SER A 77 -16.44 -7.97 -1.38
C SER A 77 -15.41 -7.93 -0.24
N GLN A 78 -14.67 -9.02 0.01
CA GLN A 78 -13.67 -9.15 1.07
C GLN A 78 -12.51 -8.18 0.86
N THR A 79 -12.01 -8.01 -0.37
CA THR A 79 -10.91 -7.09 -0.66
C THR A 79 -11.30 -5.64 -0.32
N VAL A 80 -12.49 -5.22 -0.72
CA VAL A 80 -13.01 -3.88 -0.37
C VAL A 80 -13.18 -3.74 1.14
N MET A 81 -13.66 -4.79 1.80
CA MET A 81 -13.83 -4.82 3.25
C MET A 81 -12.48 -4.71 3.98
N ILE A 82 -11.43 -5.38 3.50
CA ILE A 82 -10.07 -5.27 4.06
C ILE A 82 -9.55 -3.84 3.96
N TYR A 83 -9.68 -3.19 2.80
CA TYR A 83 -9.28 -1.78 2.64
C TYR A 83 -10.08 -0.86 3.57
N LEU A 84 -11.37 -1.08 3.68
CA LEU A 84 -12.24 -0.29 4.56
C LEU A 84 -11.85 -0.45 6.03
N ILE A 85 -11.64 -1.69 6.48
CA ILE A 85 -11.17 -1.98 7.85
C ILE A 85 -9.82 -1.31 8.11
N CYS A 86 -8.89 -1.39 7.15
CA CYS A 86 -7.57 -0.77 7.26
C CYS A 86 -7.69 0.76 7.44
N ILE A 87 -8.50 1.43 6.63
CA ILE A 87 -8.73 2.88 6.71
C ILE A 87 -9.42 3.25 8.02
N VAL A 88 -10.44 2.50 8.45
CA VAL A 88 -11.14 2.73 9.73
C VAL A 88 -10.19 2.56 10.90
N LEU A 89 -9.33 1.54 10.89
CA LEU A 89 -8.36 1.28 11.94
C LEU A 89 -7.32 2.40 12.04
N ILE A 90 -6.80 2.87 10.90
CA ILE A 90 -5.91 4.04 10.83
C ILE A 90 -6.62 5.29 11.37
N PHE A 91 -7.88 5.52 10.96
CA PHE A 91 -8.68 6.66 11.45
C PHE A 91 -8.85 6.62 12.96
N LEU A 92 -9.18 5.46 13.54
CA LEU A 92 -9.36 5.31 14.99
C LEU A 92 -8.05 5.57 15.75
N ILE A 93 -6.93 4.99 15.27
CA ILE A 93 -5.61 5.21 15.88
C ILE A 93 -5.25 6.70 15.86
N LEU A 94 -5.44 7.35 14.71
CA LEU A 94 -5.15 8.79 14.56
C LEU A 94 -6.07 9.66 15.40
N SER A 95 -7.36 9.31 15.51
CA SER A 95 -8.31 10.03 16.36
C SER A 95 -7.93 9.95 17.84
N CYS A 96 -7.45 8.79 18.29
CA CYS A 96 -6.91 8.62 19.64
C CYS A 96 -5.63 9.44 19.85
N LEU A 97 -4.73 9.43 18.86
CA LEU A 97 -3.43 10.12 18.95
C LEU A 97 -3.59 11.65 19.01
N TYR A 98 -4.47 12.19 18.16
CA TYR A 98 -4.68 13.65 18.05
C TYR A 98 -5.75 14.19 18.98
N GLU A 99 -6.48 13.33 19.71
CA GLU A 99 -7.66 13.70 20.51
C GLU A 99 -8.68 14.50 19.68
N SER A 100 -8.79 14.21 18.40
CA SER A 100 -9.58 14.92 17.42
C SER A 100 -10.15 13.98 16.36
N PHE A 101 -11.38 14.28 15.91
CA PHE A 101 -12.01 13.56 14.79
C PHE A 101 -11.77 14.23 13.42
N LEU A 102 -11.30 15.49 13.38
CA LEU A 102 -11.15 16.24 12.14
C LEU A 102 -9.72 16.16 11.59
N VAL A 103 -8.70 16.26 12.43
CA VAL A 103 -7.28 16.22 12.01
C VAL A 103 -6.90 14.92 11.28
N PRO A 104 -7.38 13.73 11.68
CA PRO A 104 -7.10 12.49 10.95
C PRO A 104 -7.46 12.51 9.48
N TRP A 105 -8.47 13.27 9.07
CA TRP A 105 -8.85 13.39 7.66
C TRP A 105 -7.76 14.01 6.79
N ALA A 106 -6.92 14.90 7.35
CA ALA A 106 -5.79 15.45 6.62
C ALA A 106 -4.80 14.36 6.19
N VAL A 107 -4.60 13.34 7.02
CA VAL A 107 -3.74 12.19 6.72
C VAL A 107 -4.40 11.25 5.73
N ILE A 108 -5.67 10.88 5.97
CA ILE A 108 -6.38 9.89 5.13
C ILE A 108 -6.57 10.39 3.70
N LEU A 109 -6.92 11.67 3.53
CA LEU A 109 -7.10 12.27 2.20
C LEU A 109 -5.79 12.37 1.40
N SER A 110 -4.64 12.20 2.02
CA SER A 110 -3.36 12.13 1.31
C SER A 110 -3.06 10.76 0.71
N VAL A 111 -3.66 9.68 1.21
CA VAL A 111 -3.42 8.29 0.77
C VAL A 111 -3.75 8.07 -0.71
N PRO A 112 -4.85 8.58 -1.28
CA PRO A 112 -5.18 8.40 -2.69
C PRO A 112 -4.08 8.82 -3.66
N PHE A 113 -3.27 9.82 -3.32
CA PHE A 113 -2.14 10.25 -4.18
C PHE A 113 -1.05 9.18 -4.27
N GLY A 114 -0.81 8.45 -3.18
CA GLY A 114 0.12 7.33 -3.20
C GLY A 114 -0.42 6.14 -4.00
N VAL A 115 -1.70 5.83 -3.83
CA VAL A 115 -2.37 4.78 -4.62
C VAL A 115 -2.35 5.12 -6.11
N MET A 116 -2.58 6.37 -6.47
CA MET A 116 -2.43 6.85 -7.85
C MET A 116 -0.99 6.62 -8.36
N GLY A 117 0.02 6.90 -7.54
CA GLY A 117 1.42 6.64 -7.86
C GLY A 117 1.71 5.16 -8.12
N SER A 118 1.14 4.27 -7.32
CA SER A 118 1.27 2.82 -7.49
C SER A 118 0.70 2.35 -8.84
N PHE A 119 -0.51 2.78 -9.19
CA PHE A 119 -1.13 2.42 -10.46
C PHE A 119 -0.39 3.01 -11.67
N LEU A 120 0.14 4.23 -11.55
CA LEU A 120 0.91 4.86 -12.60
C LEU A 120 2.20 4.07 -12.90
N PHE A 121 2.93 3.67 -11.86
CA PHE A 121 4.14 2.87 -12.00
C PHE A 121 3.82 1.46 -12.49
N ALA A 122 2.78 0.81 -11.99
CA ALA A 122 2.36 -0.49 -12.47
C ALA A 122 2.07 -0.46 -13.98
N LYS A 123 1.34 0.56 -14.45
CA LYS A 123 1.07 0.75 -15.87
C LYS A 123 2.33 1.02 -16.69
N MET A 124 3.28 1.80 -16.15
CA MET A 124 4.54 2.11 -16.84
C MET A 124 5.45 0.88 -16.99
N PHE A 125 5.42 -0.03 -16.03
CA PHE A 125 6.16 -1.29 -16.06
C PHE A 125 5.38 -2.47 -16.68
N GLY A 126 4.17 -2.22 -17.18
CA GLY A 126 3.33 -3.27 -17.81
C GLY A 126 2.89 -4.35 -16.81
N LEU A 127 2.79 -4.01 -15.53
CA LEU A 127 2.36 -4.93 -14.49
C LEU A 127 0.85 -4.91 -14.35
N GLU A 128 0.28 -6.09 -14.21
CA GLU A 128 -1.15 -6.29 -14.03
C GLU A 128 -1.55 -6.19 -12.56
N ASN A 129 -2.83 -5.89 -12.33
CA ASN A 129 -3.37 -5.87 -10.97
C ASN A 129 -3.53 -7.30 -10.45
N ASN A 130 -2.60 -7.73 -9.65
CA ASN A 130 -2.55 -9.03 -9.01
C ASN A 130 -2.58 -8.90 -7.48
N ILE A 131 -2.65 -10.03 -6.77
CA ILE A 131 -2.69 -10.08 -5.30
C ILE A 131 -1.46 -9.39 -4.66
N TYR A 132 -0.29 -9.48 -5.28
CA TYR A 132 0.93 -8.83 -4.77
C TYR A 132 0.85 -7.31 -4.87
N MET A 133 0.27 -6.79 -5.95
CA MET A 133 0.01 -5.36 -6.09
C MET A 133 -0.98 -4.87 -5.03
N GLN A 134 -2.06 -5.62 -4.77
CA GLN A 134 -3.04 -5.29 -3.75
C GLN A 134 -2.41 -5.27 -2.34
N THR A 135 -1.59 -6.28 -2.03
CA THR A 135 -0.81 -6.33 -0.78
C THR A 135 0.15 -5.15 -0.68
N GLY A 136 0.81 -4.79 -1.79
CA GLY A 136 1.68 -3.61 -1.89
C GLY A 136 0.94 -2.31 -1.59
N ILE A 137 -0.29 -2.15 -2.07
CA ILE A 137 -1.13 -0.98 -1.78
C ILE A 137 -1.48 -0.90 -0.28
N ILE A 138 -1.84 -2.02 0.37
CA ILE A 138 -2.12 -2.05 1.81
C ILE A 138 -0.89 -1.62 2.60
N MET A 139 0.28 -2.17 2.26
CA MET A 139 1.55 -1.79 2.88
C MET A 139 1.86 -0.30 2.67
N LEU A 140 1.64 0.21 1.46
CA LEU A 140 1.86 1.61 1.10
C LEU A 140 0.99 2.57 1.92
N ILE A 141 -0.27 2.22 2.18
CA ILE A 141 -1.18 3.03 3.02
C ILE A 141 -0.54 3.25 4.40
N GLY A 142 -0.01 2.20 5.03
CA GLY A 142 0.67 2.31 6.32
C GLY A 142 1.95 3.16 6.27
N LEU A 143 2.76 3.02 5.21
CA LEU A 143 3.99 3.78 5.04
C LEU A 143 3.73 5.27 4.81
N LEU A 144 2.74 5.62 3.99
CA LEU A 144 2.34 7.00 3.75
C LEU A 144 1.70 7.63 4.97
N ALA A 145 0.83 6.90 5.68
CA ALA A 145 0.22 7.38 6.91
C ALA A 145 1.30 7.75 7.94
N LYS A 146 2.32 6.91 8.14
CA LYS A 146 3.46 7.20 9.01
C LYS A 146 4.15 8.53 8.63
N THR A 147 4.35 8.78 7.36
CA THR A 147 5.00 10.00 6.87
C THR A 147 4.12 11.23 7.11
N ALA A 148 2.81 11.12 6.85
CA ALA A 148 1.85 12.19 7.09
C ALA A 148 1.72 12.53 8.58
N ILE A 149 1.71 11.51 9.46
CA ILE A 149 1.68 11.66 10.91
C ILE A 149 2.82 12.55 11.41
N LEU A 150 4.04 12.32 10.90
CA LEU A 150 5.21 13.11 11.31
C LEU A 150 5.08 14.62 11.02
N ILE A 151 4.39 14.99 9.95
CA ILE A 151 4.13 16.40 9.61
C ILE A 151 3.02 16.96 10.48
N THR A 152 1.90 16.25 10.56
CA THR A 152 0.70 16.72 11.28
C THR A 152 0.93 16.82 12.77
N GLU A 153 1.63 15.87 13.38
CA GLU A 153 1.95 15.90 14.81
C GLU A 153 2.84 17.09 15.15
N PHE A 154 3.88 17.34 14.35
CA PHE A 154 4.77 18.46 14.56
C PHE A 154 4.07 19.81 14.32
N ALA A 155 3.15 19.89 13.36
CA ALA A 155 2.34 21.08 13.14
C ALA A 155 1.39 21.34 14.32
N LEU A 156 0.76 20.27 14.85
CA LEU A 156 -0.13 20.36 16.00
C LEU A 156 0.62 20.78 17.27
N GLU A 157 1.81 20.21 17.51
CA GLU A 157 2.68 20.63 18.64
C GLU A 157 3.00 22.14 18.57
N ARG A 158 3.38 22.63 17.36
CA ARG A 158 3.64 24.05 17.14
C ARG A 158 2.39 24.92 17.35
N ARG A 159 1.23 24.42 16.92
CA ARG A 159 -0.04 25.10 17.13
C ARG A 159 -0.39 25.19 18.62
N ARG A 160 -0.18 24.11 19.39
CA ARG A 160 -0.39 24.09 20.84
C ARG A 160 0.50 25.10 21.57
N LYS A 161 1.69 25.38 21.04
CA LYS A 161 2.62 26.42 21.52
C LYS A 161 2.22 27.86 21.15
N GLY A 162 1.03 28.06 20.59
CA GLY A 162 0.47 29.39 20.30
C GLY A 162 0.81 29.96 18.91
N MET A 163 1.48 29.20 18.03
CA MET A 163 1.74 29.66 16.66
C MET A 163 0.47 29.74 15.83
N GLY A 164 0.44 30.64 14.83
CA GLY A 164 -0.63 30.69 13.82
C GLY A 164 -0.74 29.37 13.06
N ILE A 165 -1.97 28.97 12.67
CA ILE A 165 -2.23 27.67 11.99
C ILE A 165 -1.36 27.52 10.73
N VAL A 166 -1.33 28.55 9.87
CA VAL A 166 -0.56 28.53 8.61
C VAL A 166 0.93 28.48 8.89
N GLU A 167 1.41 29.24 9.87
CA GLU A 167 2.81 29.29 10.23
C GLU A 167 3.28 27.97 10.85
N ALA A 168 2.47 27.37 11.72
CA ALA A 168 2.74 26.04 12.29
C ALA A 168 2.86 24.96 11.21
N ALA A 169 1.95 24.95 10.23
CA ALA A 169 1.98 24.04 9.09
C ALA A 169 3.22 24.25 8.23
N TYR A 170 3.56 25.49 7.91
CA TYR A 170 4.74 25.84 7.09
C TYR A 170 6.04 25.42 7.78
N GLN A 171 6.20 25.76 9.05
CA GLN A 171 7.40 25.39 9.81
C GLN A 171 7.50 23.87 9.99
N ALA A 172 6.38 23.18 10.20
CA ALA A 172 6.36 21.72 10.27
C ALA A 172 6.86 21.09 8.97
N ALA A 173 6.35 21.55 7.83
CA ALA A 173 6.79 21.07 6.52
C ALA A 173 8.29 21.34 6.32
N GLN A 174 8.78 22.53 6.64
CA GLN A 174 10.17 22.91 6.45
C GLN A 174 11.14 22.08 7.31
N VAL A 175 10.84 21.93 8.61
CA VAL A 175 11.70 21.22 9.55
C VAL A 175 11.68 19.69 9.30
N ARG A 176 10.52 19.14 8.93
CA ARG A 176 10.34 17.70 8.69
C ARG A 176 10.71 17.27 7.28
N PHE A 177 10.93 18.18 6.35
CA PHE A 177 11.29 17.88 4.95
C PHE A 177 12.50 16.95 4.86
N ARG A 178 13.63 17.31 5.49
CA ARG A 178 14.86 16.52 5.43
C ARG A 178 14.72 15.12 6.08
N PRO A 179 14.21 14.96 7.31
CA PRO A 179 13.98 13.65 7.92
C PRO A 179 13.06 12.75 7.08
N ILE A 180 11.99 13.30 6.51
CA ILE A 180 11.06 12.55 5.67
C ILE A 180 11.75 12.06 4.40
N LEU A 181 12.45 12.92 3.69
CA LEU A 181 13.21 12.51 2.50
C LEU A 181 14.23 11.41 2.81
N MET A 182 14.95 11.52 3.94
CA MET A 182 15.89 10.48 4.35
C MET A 182 15.20 9.13 4.54
N THR A 183 14.09 9.08 5.26
CA THR A 183 13.37 7.82 5.53
C THR A 183 12.75 7.24 4.26
N VAL A 184 12.16 8.08 3.42
CA VAL A 184 11.53 7.65 2.17
C VAL A 184 12.57 7.14 1.17
N LEU A 185 13.67 7.86 0.98
CA LEU A 185 14.77 7.41 0.10
C LEU A 185 15.34 6.07 0.58
N THR A 186 15.58 5.92 1.88
CA THR A 186 16.06 4.66 2.44
C THR A 186 15.09 3.50 2.15
N MET A 187 13.78 3.73 2.28
CA MET A 187 12.77 2.72 1.95
C MET A 187 12.73 2.42 0.45
N ILE A 188 12.76 3.43 -0.41
CA ILE A 188 12.78 3.26 -1.86
C ILE A 188 14.01 2.43 -2.26
N PHE A 189 15.21 2.79 -1.81
CA PHE A 189 16.43 2.04 -2.11
C PHE A 189 16.40 0.61 -1.53
N GLY A 190 15.79 0.43 -0.35
CA GLY A 190 15.57 -0.89 0.24
C GLY A 190 14.64 -1.79 -0.55
N MET A 191 13.66 -1.20 -1.27
CA MET A 191 12.68 -1.94 -2.09
C MET A 191 13.11 -2.11 -3.56
N LEU A 192 14.12 -1.37 -4.03
CA LEU A 192 14.63 -1.50 -5.41
C LEU A 192 15.04 -2.94 -5.78
N PRO A 193 15.74 -3.71 -4.94
CA PRO A 193 16.08 -5.09 -5.26
C PRO A 193 14.84 -5.96 -5.50
N LEU A 194 13.73 -5.67 -4.81
CA LEU A 194 12.47 -6.39 -4.99
C LEU A 194 11.82 -6.06 -6.34
N MET A 195 11.90 -4.79 -6.76
CA MET A 195 11.38 -4.31 -8.03
C MET A 195 12.08 -4.96 -9.23
N PHE A 196 13.39 -5.22 -9.12
CA PHE A 196 14.21 -5.85 -10.15
C PHE A 196 14.51 -7.33 -9.86
N ALA A 197 13.67 -7.99 -9.08
CA ALA A 197 13.84 -9.40 -8.76
C ALA A 197 13.82 -10.26 -10.04
N THR A 198 14.66 -11.29 -10.07
CA THR A 198 14.74 -12.27 -11.17
C THR A 198 14.68 -13.69 -10.61
N GLY A 199 14.18 -14.63 -11.39
CA GLY A 199 14.08 -16.03 -11.00
C GLY A 199 12.69 -16.46 -10.51
N ALA A 200 12.62 -17.53 -9.73
CA ALA A 200 11.37 -18.05 -9.21
C ALA A 200 10.69 -17.03 -8.27
N GLY A 201 9.41 -16.74 -8.51
CA GLY A 201 8.66 -15.73 -7.75
C GLY A 201 8.94 -14.28 -8.12
N ALA A 202 9.75 -14.02 -9.15
CA ALA A 202 10.12 -12.67 -9.60
C ALA A 202 8.90 -11.79 -9.89
N ASN A 203 7.88 -12.32 -10.55
CA ASN A 203 6.68 -11.56 -10.93
C ASN A 203 5.95 -11.00 -9.70
N GLY A 204 5.79 -11.80 -8.64
CA GLY A 204 5.15 -11.34 -7.41
C GLY A 204 5.99 -10.26 -6.70
N ASN A 205 7.28 -10.53 -6.53
CA ASN A 205 8.20 -9.59 -5.89
C ASN A 205 8.31 -8.27 -6.66
N SER A 206 8.41 -8.34 -8.00
CA SER A 206 8.45 -7.16 -8.86
C SER A 206 7.16 -6.36 -8.80
N SER A 207 5.99 -7.02 -8.82
CA SER A 207 4.70 -6.35 -8.66
C SER A 207 4.58 -5.61 -7.34
N LEU A 208 4.95 -6.27 -6.23
CA LEU A 208 4.95 -5.67 -4.90
C LEU A 208 5.96 -4.50 -4.81
N GLY A 209 7.20 -4.74 -5.24
CA GLY A 209 8.27 -3.73 -5.20
C GLY A 209 7.92 -2.48 -6.03
N THR A 210 7.44 -2.67 -7.25
CA THR A 210 7.06 -1.56 -8.16
C THR A 210 5.90 -0.76 -7.60
N THR A 211 4.89 -1.42 -7.04
CA THR A 211 3.73 -0.78 -6.41
C THR A 211 4.16 0.13 -5.26
N VAL A 212 5.01 -0.38 -4.38
CA VAL A 212 5.46 0.37 -3.20
C VAL A 212 6.42 1.49 -3.59
N VAL A 213 7.41 1.23 -4.45
CA VAL A 213 8.36 2.25 -4.91
C VAL A 213 7.64 3.38 -5.65
N GLY A 214 6.75 3.05 -6.59
CA GLY A 214 5.97 4.03 -7.34
C GLY A 214 5.04 4.85 -6.45
N GLY A 215 4.32 4.18 -5.56
CA GLY A 215 3.44 4.81 -4.60
C GLY A 215 4.17 5.71 -3.60
N MET A 216 5.33 5.26 -3.09
CA MET A 216 6.16 6.05 -2.19
C MET A 216 6.74 7.29 -2.89
N LEU A 217 7.24 7.15 -4.10
CA LEU A 217 7.88 8.24 -4.83
C LEU A 217 6.87 9.36 -5.12
N ILE A 218 5.77 9.05 -5.77
CA ILE A 218 4.73 10.04 -6.12
C ILE A 218 3.96 10.47 -4.88
N GLY A 219 3.59 9.51 -4.02
CA GLY A 219 2.85 9.78 -2.80
C GLY A 219 3.58 10.71 -1.86
N THR A 220 4.89 10.53 -1.66
CA THR A 220 5.67 11.41 -0.77
C THR A 220 5.80 12.82 -1.30
N ILE A 221 6.03 12.98 -2.62
CA ILE A 221 6.08 14.31 -3.23
C ILE A 221 4.73 15.02 -3.02
N ALA A 222 3.62 14.35 -3.36
CA ALA A 222 2.29 14.90 -3.16
C ALA A 222 2.01 15.22 -1.68
N LEU A 223 2.38 14.33 -0.78
CA LEU A 223 2.14 14.41 0.65
C LEU A 223 2.84 15.60 1.29
N LEU A 224 4.06 15.94 0.86
CA LEU A 224 4.80 17.11 1.34
C LEU A 224 4.08 18.43 1.08
N PHE A 225 3.28 18.52 0.01
CA PHE A 225 2.50 19.72 -0.32
C PHE A 225 1.06 19.62 0.19
N VAL A 226 0.44 18.46 0.04
CA VAL A 226 -0.99 18.27 0.31
C VAL A 226 -1.29 18.21 1.81
N VAL A 227 -0.47 17.52 2.60
CA VAL A 227 -0.72 17.37 4.05
C VAL A 227 -0.69 18.68 4.80
N PRO A 228 0.29 19.61 4.60
CA PRO A 228 0.26 20.90 5.25
C PRO A 228 -0.98 21.73 4.90
N VAL A 229 -1.44 21.66 3.64
CA VAL A 229 -2.65 22.36 3.20
C VAL A 229 -3.89 21.79 3.86
N PHE A 230 -4.03 20.47 3.86
CA PHE A 230 -5.16 19.80 4.53
C PHE A 230 -5.14 20.02 6.03
N PHE A 231 -3.96 20.01 6.64
CA PHE A 231 -3.83 20.34 8.07
C PHE A 231 -4.41 21.72 8.37
N VAL A 232 -4.06 22.74 7.58
CA VAL A 232 -4.59 24.10 7.76
C VAL A 232 -6.12 24.11 7.67
N VAL A 233 -6.69 23.43 6.67
CA VAL A 233 -8.15 23.38 6.47
C VAL A 233 -8.85 22.68 7.64
N PHE A 234 -8.37 21.51 8.03
CA PHE A 234 -9.02 20.71 9.08
C PHE A 234 -8.80 21.29 10.47
N GLU A 235 -7.64 21.86 10.74
CA GLU A 235 -7.37 22.54 12.02
C GLU A 235 -8.25 23.81 12.15
N TYR A 236 -8.41 24.58 11.08
CA TYR A 236 -9.33 25.71 11.07
C TYR A 236 -10.79 25.29 11.33
N LEU A 237 -11.23 24.18 10.73
CA LEU A 237 -12.55 23.60 11.00
C LEU A 237 -12.67 23.12 12.46
N GLN A 238 -11.63 22.51 12.99
CA GLN A 238 -11.60 22.04 14.36
C GLN A 238 -11.69 23.18 15.36
N GLU A 239 -10.95 24.28 15.16
CA GLU A 239 -10.99 25.45 16.04
C GLU A 239 -12.37 26.14 16.03
N LYS A 240 -13.11 26.04 14.93
CA LYS A 240 -14.48 26.53 14.85
C LYS A 240 -15.45 25.70 15.70
N VAL A 241 -15.18 24.38 15.85
CA VAL A 241 -15.99 23.45 16.62
C VAL A 241 -15.55 23.42 18.09
N ARG A 242 -14.25 23.44 18.34
CA ARG A 242 -13.66 23.36 19.68
C ARG A 242 -12.44 24.28 19.76
N LYS A 243 -12.46 25.20 20.70
CA LYS A 243 -11.32 26.14 20.92
C LYS A 243 -10.06 25.36 21.28
N PRO A 244 -8.90 25.72 20.70
CA PRO A 244 -7.63 25.06 20.99
C PRO A 244 -7.26 25.22 22.47
N LYS A 245 -6.73 24.15 23.07
CA LYS A 245 -6.09 24.21 24.38
C LYS A 245 -4.63 24.60 24.16
N PHE A 246 -4.30 25.85 24.46
CA PHE A 246 -2.91 26.32 24.48
C PHE A 246 -2.23 25.90 25.79
N GLU A 247 -0.96 25.57 25.71
CA GLU A 247 -0.14 25.32 26.89
C GLU A 247 0.28 26.67 27.48
N GLU A 248 -0.29 27.04 28.63
CA GLU A 248 -0.17 28.40 29.20
C GLU A 248 1.28 28.87 29.39
N ALA A 249 2.19 27.97 29.77
CA ALA A 249 3.60 28.26 29.94
C ALA A 249 4.30 28.67 28.63
N ASP A 250 3.98 28.02 27.52
CA ASP A 250 4.56 28.29 26.20
C ASP A 250 3.98 29.57 25.57
N VAL A 251 2.72 29.89 25.85
CA VAL A 251 2.08 31.13 25.39
C VAL A 251 2.73 32.34 26.09
N GLN A 252 3.01 32.25 27.38
CA GLN A 252 3.71 33.30 28.13
C GLN A 252 5.12 33.53 27.58
N PHE A 253 5.86 32.47 27.31
CA PHE A 253 7.19 32.55 26.71
C PHE A 253 7.19 33.20 25.31
N GLN A 254 6.21 32.92 24.47
CA GLN A 254 6.08 33.57 23.16
C GLN A 254 5.73 35.06 23.30
N LEU A 255 4.83 35.41 24.21
CA LEU A 255 4.47 36.80 24.49
C LEU A 255 5.66 37.62 25.05
N GLU A 256 6.48 37.03 25.92
CA GLU A 256 7.72 37.65 26.39
C GLU A 256 8.73 37.87 25.27
N LYS A 257 8.88 36.88 24.39
CA LYS A 257 9.77 36.96 23.23
C LYS A 257 9.33 38.02 22.22
N GLU A 258 8.04 38.16 21.98
CA GLU A 258 7.47 39.22 21.11
C GLU A 258 7.68 40.61 21.75
N ARG A 259 7.45 40.76 23.04
CA ARG A 259 7.74 42.00 23.78
C ARG A 259 9.21 42.38 23.72
N SER A 260 10.11 41.42 23.95
CA SER A 260 11.56 41.66 23.88
C SER A 260 12.01 42.05 22.46
N ASN A 261 11.42 41.47 21.42
CA ASN A 261 11.70 41.84 20.02
C ASN A 261 11.15 43.23 19.67
N ALA A 262 9.95 43.57 20.16
CA ALA A 262 9.37 44.90 19.98
C ALA A 262 10.19 45.99 20.68
N GLU A 263 10.67 45.71 21.89
CA GLU A 263 11.56 46.63 22.63
C GLU A 263 12.91 46.82 21.92
N ARG A 264 13.47 45.74 21.33
CA ARG A 264 14.72 45.82 20.53
C ARG A 264 14.54 46.63 19.25
N SER A 265 13.41 46.49 18.57
CA SER A 265 13.10 47.28 17.38
C SER A 265 12.91 48.75 17.68
N ALA A 266 12.23 49.07 18.78
CA ALA A 266 12.04 50.45 19.26
C ALA A 266 13.32 51.13 19.76
N PHE A 267 14.34 50.33 20.17
CA PHE A 267 15.65 50.88 20.59
C PHE A 267 16.60 51.13 19.42
N ASN A 268 16.34 50.53 18.24
CA ASN A 268 17.14 50.66 17.01
C ASN A 268 16.59 51.72 16.03
N GLU A 269 15.42 52.33 16.33
CA GLU A 269 14.88 53.54 15.69
C GLU A 269 15.28 54.80 16.47
#